data_4056ed92f6ebd3c36c275ff313f6f279
#
_entry.id   4056ed92f6ebd3c36c275ff313f6f279
#
_cell.length_a   1.000
_cell.length_b   1.000
_cell.length_c   1.000
_cell.angle_alpha   90.00
_cell.angle_beta   90.00
_cell.angle_gamma   90.00
#
_symmetry.space_group_name_H-M   'P 1'
#
loop_
_entity.id
_entity.type
_entity.pdbx_description
1 polymer ?
#
loop_
_entity_poly.entity_id
_entity_poly.type
_entity_poly.pdbx_seq_one_letter_code
_entity_poly.pdbx_strand_id
1 'polypeptide(L)'
;VIMGYVSRFLLNFSSVISNIFVLILAVIFMLLEAPTMKHRLALVLSSEHADETEVAREEHHIERILQSVISYLGIKTMVSLLTGIAIYLLLELADVQYAILWATLSFLFNYIPNIGSIIACVPIVLQTLLLNGFGVGLGVAAALVAINMLIGNVLEPKWMGRTLGLSTLVVFLSLLFWGWLLGTVGMLLSVPLTMALKIMLESSPSSKKYAALLGDVEE
;
A
#
# COMPACT_ATOMS: atom_id res chain seq x y z
N VAL A 1 -23.89 24.48 12.68
CA VAL A 1 -22.94 23.41 13.07
C VAL A 1 -22.71 22.45 11.91
N ILE A 2 -23.73 21.87 11.25
CA ILE A 2 -23.61 20.91 10.16
C ILE A 2 -22.86 21.52 8.95
N MET A 3 -23.17 22.76 8.57
CA MET A 3 -22.53 23.49 7.46
C MET A 3 -21.01 23.67 7.67
N GLY A 4 -20.58 23.85 8.93
CA GLY A 4 -19.15 23.93 9.27
C GLY A 4 -18.40 22.61 9.15
N TYR A 5 -19.06 21.47 9.40
CA TYR A 5 -18.46 20.15 9.17
C TYR A 5 -18.38 19.82 7.68
N VAL A 6 -19.42 20.14 6.92
CA VAL A 6 -19.45 19.96 5.47
C VAL A 6 -18.38 20.80 4.77
N SER A 7 -18.24 22.07 5.15
CA SER A 7 -17.20 22.93 4.55
C SER A 7 -15.77 22.46 4.91
N ARG A 8 -15.52 22.02 6.15
CA ARG A 8 -14.23 21.44 6.55
C ARG A 8 -13.94 20.15 5.80
N PHE A 9 -14.93 19.29 5.64
CA PHE A 9 -14.80 18.05 4.86
C PHE A 9 -14.44 18.35 3.39
N LEU A 10 -15.14 19.30 2.76
CA LEU A 10 -14.87 19.71 1.38
C LEU A 10 -13.49 20.36 1.22
N LEU A 11 -13.04 21.18 2.17
CA LEU A 11 -11.71 21.78 2.14
C LEU A 11 -10.62 20.71 2.33
N ASN A 12 -10.81 19.76 3.24
CA ASN A 12 -9.89 18.64 3.42
C ASN A 12 -9.87 17.74 2.18
N PHE A 13 -11.01 17.51 1.53
CA PHE A 13 -11.10 16.74 0.31
C PHE A 13 -10.36 17.41 -0.86
N SER A 14 -10.49 18.73 -0.99
CA SER A 14 -9.74 19.52 -1.98
C SER A 14 -8.23 19.43 -1.76
N SER A 15 -7.76 19.47 -0.51
CA SER A 15 -6.33 19.31 -0.21
C SER A 15 -5.82 17.91 -0.52
N VAL A 16 -6.63 16.88 -0.29
CA VAL A 16 -6.30 15.49 -0.65
C VAL A 16 -6.15 15.34 -2.16
N ILE A 17 -7.09 15.88 -2.94
CA ILE A 17 -7.01 15.84 -4.41
C ILE A 17 -5.76 16.58 -4.91
N SER A 18 -5.46 17.76 -4.37
CA SER A 18 -4.27 18.52 -4.73
C SER A 18 -2.99 17.75 -4.41
N ASN A 19 -2.94 17.10 -3.25
CA ASN A 19 -1.79 16.28 -2.85
C ASN A 19 -1.64 15.04 -3.74
N ILE A 20 -2.74 14.40 -4.16
CA ILE A 20 -2.71 13.28 -5.10
C ILE A 20 -2.16 13.74 -6.45
N PHE A 21 -2.58 14.91 -6.95
CA PHE A 21 -2.06 15.45 -8.21
C PHE A 21 -0.56 15.71 -8.15
N VAL A 22 -0.08 16.36 -7.08
CA VAL A 22 1.36 16.58 -6.86
C VAL A 22 2.12 15.26 -6.76
N LEU A 23 1.54 14.26 -6.08
CA LEU A 23 2.15 12.94 -5.94
C LEU A 23 2.24 12.22 -7.28
N ILE A 24 1.19 12.25 -8.11
CA ILE A 24 1.20 11.68 -9.46
C ILE A 24 2.27 12.37 -10.30
N LEU A 25 2.33 13.70 -10.25
CA LEU A 25 3.35 14.46 -10.98
C LEU A 25 4.76 14.09 -10.53
N ALA A 26 5.00 14.00 -9.22
CA ALA A 26 6.28 13.58 -8.66
C ALA A 26 6.66 12.15 -9.10
N VAL A 27 5.71 11.21 -9.09
CA VAL A 27 5.92 9.84 -9.57
C VAL A 27 6.27 9.81 -11.06
N ILE A 28 5.58 10.60 -11.89
CA ILE A 28 5.90 10.72 -13.33
C ILE A 28 7.33 11.22 -13.52
N PHE A 29 7.74 12.29 -12.82
CA PHE A 29 9.12 12.79 -12.90
C PHE A 29 10.14 11.77 -12.39
N MET A 30 9.85 11.08 -11.28
CA MET A 30 10.71 10.00 -10.77
C MET A 30 10.87 8.87 -11.79
N LEU A 31 9.79 8.47 -12.46
CA LEU A 31 9.83 7.42 -13.48
C LEU A 31 10.62 7.85 -14.72
N LEU A 32 10.50 9.11 -15.14
CA LEU A 32 11.27 9.66 -16.25
C LEU A 32 12.77 9.76 -15.94
N GLU A 33 13.12 10.08 -14.69
CA GLU A 33 14.52 10.21 -14.24
C GLU A 33 15.13 8.86 -13.80
N ALA A 34 14.31 7.85 -13.52
CA ALA A 34 14.75 6.56 -12.98
C ALA A 34 15.92 5.90 -13.73
N PRO A 35 15.98 5.89 -15.09
CA PRO A 35 17.10 5.29 -15.81
C PRO A 35 18.44 5.98 -15.52
N THR A 36 18.43 7.32 -15.41
CA THR A 36 19.63 8.13 -15.15
C THR A 36 20.01 8.09 -13.66
N MET A 37 19.01 8.04 -12.78
CA MET A 37 19.20 7.95 -11.34
C MET A 37 19.87 6.64 -10.89
N LYS A 38 19.57 5.52 -11.54
CA LYS A 38 20.22 4.23 -11.25
C LYS A 38 21.74 4.36 -11.27
N HIS A 39 22.27 4.86 -12.38
CA HIS A 39 23.73 4.99 -12.57
C HIS A 39 24.35 6.00 -11.61
N ARG A 40 23.71 7.16 -11.42
CA ARG A 40 24.17 8.20 -10.48
C ARG A 40 24.18 7.68 -9.05
N LEU A 41 23.16 6.95 -8.65
CA LEU A 41 23.05 6.40 -7.30
C LEU A 41 24.09 5.29 -7.05
N ALA A 42 24.33 4.44 -8.05
CA ALA A 42 25.34 3.42 -7.97
C ALA A 42 26.74 4.02 -7.82
N LEU A 43 27.05 5.10 -8.54
CA LEU A 43 28.32 5.83 -8.40
C LEU A 43 28.49 6.48 -7.03
N VAL A 44 27.42 6.97 -6.40
CA VAL A 44 27.45 7.57 -5.07
C VAL A 44 27.60 6.53 -3.96
N LEU A 45 26.96 5.35 -4.14
CA LEU A 45 26.99 4.26 -3.16
C LEU A 45 28.26 3.39 -3.27
N SER A 46 28.92 3.38 -4.42
CA SER A 46 30.20 2.74 -4.60
C SER A 46 31.32 3.53 -3.94
N SER A 47 32.39 2.85 -3.50
CA SER A 47 33.53 3.52 -2.88
C SER A 47 34.27 4.44 -3.91
N GLU A 48 35.00 5.44 -3.40
CA GLU A 48 35.73 6.42 -4.23
C GLU A 48 36.80 5.78 -5.17
N HIS A 49 37.09 4.50 -4.98
CA HIS A 49 38.01 3.68 -5.76
C HIS A 49 37.32 2.40 -6.31
N ALA A 50 35.98 2.48 -6.54
CA ALA A 50 35.21 1.33 -6.98
C ALA A 50 35.61 0.92 -8.41
N ASP A 51 35.88 -0.36 -8.58
CA ASP A 51 36.00 -1.00 -9.88
C ASP A 51 34.62 -1.05 -10.58
N GLU A 52 34.63 -1.18 -11.92
CA GLU A 52 33.39 -1.33 -12.71
C GLU A 52 32.49 -2.47 -12.20
N THR A 53 33.07 -3.49 -11.57
CA THR A 53 32.35 -4.61 -10.96
C THR A 53 31.57 -4.23 -9.71
N GLU A 54 32.06 -3.30 -8.90
CA GLU A 54 31.32 -2.78 -7.72
C GLU A 54 30.15 -1.90 -8.17
N VAL A 55 30.36 -1.02 -9.14
CA VAL A 55 29.29 -0.18 -9.68
C VAL A 55 28.17 -1.04 -10.29
N ALA A 56 28.51 -2.08 -11.06
CA ALA A 56 27.54 -3.01 -11.64
C ALA A 56 26.76 -3.79 -10.55
N ARG A 57 27.41 -4.12 -9.44
CA ARG A 57 26.78 -4.78 -8.30
C ARG A 57 25.76 -3.87 -7.60
N GLU A 58 26.09 -2.62 -7.39
CA GLU A 58 25.17 -1.63 -6.79
C GLU A 58 24.00 -1.32 -7.74
N GLU A 59 24.24 -1.22 -9.05
CA GLU A 59 23.16 -1.10 -10.05
C GLU A 59 22.18 -2.28 -9.96
N HIS A 60 22.69 -3.50 -9.81
CA HIS A 60 21.84 -4.70 -9.65
C HIS A 60 21.01 -4.66 -8.37
N HIS A 61 21.56 -4.18 -7.24
CA HIS A 61 20.80 -4.01 -6.00
C HIS A 61 19.68 -2.99 -6.15
N ILE A 62 19.97 -1.84 -6.77
CA ILE A 62 18.96 -0.81 -7.05
C ILE A 62 17.85 -1.36 -7.96
N GLU A 63 18.22 -2.13 -8.99
CA GLU A 63 17.26 -2.75 -9.90
C GLU A 63 16.35 -3.74 -9.18
N ARG A 64 16.88 -4.57 -8.28
CA ARG A 64 16.09 -5.48 -7.43
C ARG A 64 15.09 -4.70 -6.57
N ILE A 65 15.52 -3.59 -5.95
CA ILE A 65 14.62 -2.74 -5.16
C ILE A 65 13.48 -2.22 -6.03
N LEU A 66 13.81 -1.62 -7.17
CA LEU A 66 12.81 -1.06 -8.07
C LEU A 66 11.81 -2.10 -8.58
N GLN A 67 12.29 -3.27 -9.00
CA GLN A 67 11.43 -4.36 -9.46
C GLN A 67 10.53 -4.88 -8.35
N SER A 68 11.04 -5.02 -7.13
CA SER A 68 10.25 -5.45 -5.97
C SER A 68 9.14 -4.45 -5.64
N VAL A 69 9.46 -3.16 -5.67
CA VAL A 69 8.48 -2.08 -5.44
C VAL A 69 7.42 -2.05 -6.53
N ILE A 70 7.82 -2.11 -7.79
CA ILE A 70 6.90 -2.11 -8.94
C ILE A 70 5.98 -3.32 -8.89
N SER A 71 6.53 -4.51 -8.64
CA SER A 71 5.75 -5.75 -8.52
C SER A 71 4.74 -5.68 -7.37
N TYR A 72 5.18 -5.20 -6.20
CA TYR A 72 4.29 -5.00 -5.05
C TYR A 72 3.15 -4.04 -5.38
N LEU A 73 3.46 -2.85 -5.90
CA LEU A 73 2.45 -1.85 -6.22
C LEU A 73 1.50 -2.33 -7.32
N GLY A 74 2.00 -3.06 -8.31
CA GLY A 74 1.18 -3.66 -9.37
C GLY A 74 0.18 -4.66 -8.82
N ILE A 75 0.64 -5.61 -8.01
CA ILE A 75 -0.24 -6.60 -7.37
C ILE A 75 -1.23 -5.92 -6.44
N LYS A 76 -0.75 -4.97 -5.61
CA LYS A 76 -1.60 -4.23 -4.67
C LYS A 76 -2.69 -3.43 -5.38
N THR A 77 -2.36 -2.81 -6.51
CA THR A 77 -3.34 -2.09 -7.34
C THR A 77 -4.40 -3.05 -7.88
N MET A 78 -4.00 -4.22 -8.37
CA MET A 78 -4.93 -5.21 -8.92
C MET A 78 -5.85 -5.80 -7.85
N VAL A 79 -5.30 -6.13 -6.68
CA VAL A 79 -6.07 -6.60 -5.51
C VAL A 79 -7.03 -5.53 -5.03
N SER A 80 -6.59 -4.29 -4.92
CA SER A 80 -7.42 -3.16 -4.50
C SER A 80 -8.55 -2.90 -5.49
N LEU A 81 -8.27 -2.97 -6.79
CA LEU A 81 -9.29 -2.82 -7.84
C LEU A 81 -10.34 -3.93 -7.74
N LEU A 82 -9.90 -5.18 -7.55
CA LEU A 82 -10.81 -6.31 -7.38
C LEU A 82 -11.68 -6.15 -6.14
N THR A 83 -11.09 -5.70 -5.02
CA THR A 83 -11.82 -5.40 -3.78
C THR A 83 -12.85 -4.28 -4.00
N GLY A 84 -12.45 -3.19 -4.66
CA GLY A 84 -13.35 -2.09 -4.98
C GLY A 84 -14.53 -2.52 -5.86
N ILE A 85 -14.28 -3.30 -6.91
CA ILE A 85 -15.33 -3.84 -7.78
C ILE A 85 -16.25 -4.77 -7.01
N ALA A 86 -15.73 -5.68 -6.20
CA ALA A 86 -16.51 -6.60 -5.40
C ALA A 86 -17.42 -5.86 -4.41
N ILE A 87 -16.90 -4.83 -3.73
CA ILE A 87 -17.67 -3.98 -2.82
C ILE A 87 -18.73 -3.17 -3.59
N TYR A 88 -18.38 -2.61 -4.75
CA TYR A 88 -19.36 -1.92 -5.61
C TYR A 88 -20.53 -2.80 -5.93
N LEU A 89 -20.28 -4.00 -6.46
CA LEU A 89 -21.33 -4.96 -6.82
C LEU A 89 -22.18 -5.38 -5.61
N LEU A 90 -21.55 -5.63 -4.46
CA LEU A 90 -22.26 -5.94 -3.22
C LEU A 90 -23.22 -4.83 -2.82
N LEU A 91 -22.76 -3.57 -2.84
CA LEU A 91 -23.56 -2.43 -2.40
C LEU A 91 -24.68 -2.08 -3.38
N GLU A 92 -24.46 -2.24 -4.69
CA GLU A 92 -25.52 -2.11 -5.71
C GLU A 92 -26.60 -3.18 -5.52
N LEU A 93 -26.22 -4.44 -5.32
CA LEU A 93 -27.16 -5.54 -5.07
C LEU A 93 -27.96 -5.37 -3.77
N ALA A 94 -27.38 -4.70 -2.79
CA ALA A 94 -28.02 -4.40 -1.50
C ALA A 94 -28.79 -3.07 -1.50
N ASP A 95 -28.89 -2.39 -2.64
CA ASP A 95 -29.54 -1.06 -2.81
C ASP A 95 -29.02 -0.02 -1.81
N VAL A 96 -27.69 -0.02 -1.61
CA VAL A 96 -27.02 0.91 -0.69
C VAL A 96 -26.65 2.20 -1.41
N GLN A 97 -27.07 3.34 -0.85
CA GLN A 97 -26.77 4.65 -1.41
C GLN A 97 -25.24 4.91 -1.42
N TYR A 98 -24.79 5.59 -2.47
CA TYR A 98 -23.38 5.98 -2.66
C TYR A 98 -22.41 4.79 -2.85
N ALA A 99 -22.87 3.69 -3.47
CA ALA A 99 -22.05 2.50 -3.70
C ALA A 99 -20.71 2.81 -4.37
N ILE A 100 -20.69 3.67 -5.38
CA ILE A 100 -19.47 4.11 -6.09
C ILE A 100 -18.48 4.82 -5.15
N LEU A 101 -18.97 5.69 -4.26
CA LEU A 101 -18.13 6.41 -3.30
C LEU A 101 -17.46 5.43 -2.35
N TRP A 102 -18.24 4.53 -1.76
CA TRP A 102 -17.72 3.53 -0.82
C TRP A 102 -16.76 2.53 -1.47
N ALA A 103 -17.05 2.12 -2.69
CA ALA A 103 -16.16 1.26 -3.46
C ALA A 103 -14.83 1.94 -3.76
N THR A 104 -14.86 3.23 -4.15
CA THR A 104 -13.65 4.04 -4.41
C THR A 104 -12.83 4.23 -3.14
N LEU A 105 -13.48 4.55 -2.01
CA LEU A 105 -12.79 4.65 -0.72
C LEU A 105 -12.19 3.31 -0.30
N SER A 106 -12.91 2.22 -0.49
CA SER A 106 -12.40 0.87 -0.19
C SER A 106 -11.19 0.51 -1.06
N PHE A 107 -11.22 0.85 -2.35
CA PHE A 107 -10.07 0.72 -3.25
C PHE A 107 -8.85 1.49 -2.73
N LEU A 108 -9.03 2.76 -2.35
CA LEU A 108 -7.94 3.60 -1.86
C LEU A 108 -7.39 3.12 -0.51
N PHE A 109 -8.26 2.84 0.44
CA PHE A 109 -7.82 2.38 1.77
C PHE A 109 -7.19 1.00 1.73
N ASN A 110 -7.55 0.15 0.76
CA ASN A 110 -6.97 -1.18 0.64
C ASN A 110 -5.45 -1.18 0.39
N TYR A 111 -4.86 -0.05 -0.03
CA TYR A 111 -3.40 0.10 -0.10
C TYR A 111 -2.74 0.08 1.28
N ILE A 112 -3.45 0.47 2.34
CA ILE A 112 -2.93 0.43 3.72
C ILE A 112 -3.08 -1.00 4.25
N PRO A 113 -1.97 -1.70 4.55
CA PRO A 113 -2.03 -3.09 4.98
C PRO A 113 -2.88 -3.28 6.25
N ASN A 114 -3.75 -4.28 6.26
CA ASN A 114 -4.58 -4.73 7.39
C ASN A 114 -5.58 -3.71 7.97
N ILE A 115 -5.18 -2.44 8.10
CA ILE A 115 -6.02 -1.39 8.71
C ILE A 115 -6.98 -0.78 7.70
N GLY A 116 -6.57 -0.68 6.43
CA GLY A 116 -7.32 0.02 5.41
C GLY A 116 -8.71 -0.57 5.16
N SER A 117 -8.81 -1.88 5.07
CA SER A 117 -10.09 -2.58 4.89
C SER A 117 -11.04 -2.36 6.07
N ILE A 118 -10.53 -2.33 7.30
CA ILE A 118 -11.34 -2.08 8.51
C ILE A 118 -11.91 -0.65 8.47
N ILE A 119 -11.05 0.34 8.17
CA ILE A 119 -11.46 1.76 8.07
C ILE A 119 -12.53 1.93 7.00
N ALA A 120 -12.42 1.23 5.87
CA ALA A 120 -13.40 1.29 4.79
C ALA A 120 -14.72 0.62 5.17
N CYS A 121 -14.68 -0.54 5.83
CA CYS A 121 -15.88 -1.33 6.15
C CYS A 121 -16.76 -0.69 7.24
N VAL A 122 -16.16 -0.07 8.27
CA VAL A 122 -16.92 0.48 9.40
C VAL A 122 -18.01 1.47 8.97
N PRO A 123 -17.72 2.52 8.19
CA PRO A 123 -18.75 3.48 7.78
C PRO A 123 -19.80 2.86 6.84
N ILE A 124 -19.42 1.91 5.98
CA ILE A 124 -20.36 1.19 5.11
C ILE A 124 -21.38 0.42 5.94
N VAL A 125 -20.89 -0.36 6.92
CA VAL A 125 -21.77 -1.14 7.81
C VAL A 125 -22.68 -0.23 8.63
N LEU A 126 -22.14 0.86 9.19
CA LEU A 126 -22.94 1.82 9.96
C LEU A 126 -24.03 2.46 9.09
N GLN A 127 -23.70 2.90 7.87
CA GLN A 127 -24.69 3.46 6.96
C GLN A 127 -25.78 2.46 6.63
N THR A 128 -25.41 1.23 6.27
CA THR A 128 -26.39 0.18 5.91
C THR A 128 -27.29 -0.21 7.06
N LEU A 129 -26.76 -0.34 8.27
CA LEU A 129 -27.57 -0.60 9.46
C LEU A 129 -28.59 0.52 9.74
N LEU A 130 -28.22 1.77 9.52
CA LEU A 130 -29.05 2.93 9.82
C LEU A 130 -30.09 3.22 8.73
N LEU A 131 -29.71 3.08 7.46
CA LEU A 131 -30.56 3.51 6.32
C LEU A 131 -31.30 2.35 5.64
N ASN A 132 -30.70 1.15 5.56
CA ASN A 132 -31.27 0.00 4.86
C ASN A 132 -31.88 -1.05 5.81
N GLY A 133 -31.68 -0.85 7.13
CA GLY A 133 -32.23 -1.72 8.16
C GLY A 133 -31.26 -2.82 8.62
N PHE A 134 -31.59 -3.39 9.79
CA PHE A 134 -30.70 -4.30 10.51
C PHE A 134 -30.34 -5.58 9.72
N GLY A 135 -31.31 -6.16 9.03
CA GLY A 135 -31.09 -7.38 8.22
C GLY A 135 -30.11 -7.17 7.07
N VAL A 136 -30.31 -6.08 6.30
CA VAL A 136 -29.42 -5.72 5.19
C VAL A 136 -28.04 -5.36 5.70
N GLY A 137 -27.98 -4.58 6.79
CA GLY A 137 -26.70 -4.19 7.40
C GLY A 137 -25.85 -5.37 7.87
N LEU A 138 -26.46 -6.38 8.50
CA LEU A 138 -25.77 -7.62 8.88
C LEU A 138 -25.34 -8.43 7.65
N GLY A 139 -26.18 -8.53 6.63
CA GLY A 139 -25.82 -9.20 5.39
C GLY A 139 -24.62 -8.55 4.69
N VAL A 140 -24.63 -7.22 4.59
CA VAL A 140 -23.52 -6.44 4.02
C VAL A 140 -22.26 -6.61 4.87
N ALA A 141 -22.36 -6.55 6.21
CA ALA A 141 -21.21 -6.76 7.08
C ALA A 141 -20.58 -8.15 6.89
N ALA A 142 -21.39 -9.21 6.85
CA ALA A 142 -20.91 -10.57 6.61
C ALA A 142 -20.24 -10.71 5.22
N ALA A 143 -20.85 -10.13 4.18
CA ALA A 143 -20.31 -10.15 2.83
C ALA A 143 -18.98 -9.35 2.72
N LEU A 144 -18.87 -8.19 3.36
CA LEU A 144 -17.61 -7.42 3.42
C LEU A 144 -16.49 -8.21 4.10
N VAL A 145 -16.80 -8.89 5.21
CA VAL A 145 -15.83 -9.77 5.88
C VAL A 145 -15.42 -10.91 4.95
N ALA A 146 -16.35 -11.55 4.26
CA ALA A 146 -16.06 -12.62 3.30
C ALA A 146 -15.18 -12.12 2.14
N ILE A 147 -15.48 -10.96 1.55
CA ILE A 147 -14.68 -10.35 0.48
C ILE A 147 -13.26 -10.08 0.97
N ASN A 148 -13.10 -9.46 2.15
CA ASN A 148 -11.79 -9.16 2.71
C ASN A 148 -10.99 -10.43 3.07
N MET A 149 -11.65 -11.48 3.58
CA MET A 149 -10.99 -12.77 3.85
C MET A 149 -10.55 -13.45 2.54
N LEU A 150 -11.41 -13.49 1.53
CA LEU A 150 -11.08 -14.14 0.27
C LEU A 150 -10.00 -13.38 -0.52
N ILE A 151 -10.14 -12.06 -0.63
CA ILE A 151 -9.21 -11.25 -1.41
C ILE A 151 -7.94 -10.97 -0.60
N GLY A 152 -8.06 -10.47 0.62
CA GLY A 152 -6.91 -10.04 1.43
C GLY A 152 -6.11 -11.19 2.02
N ASN A 153 -6.76 -12.29 2.49
CA ASN A 153 -6.05 -13.37 3.17
C ASN A 153 -5.76 -14.58 2.27
N VAL A 154 -6.43 -14.70 1.10
CA VAL A 154 -6.21 -15.85 0.20
C VAL A 154 -5.60 -15.39 -1.12
N LEU A 155 -6.21 -14.42 -1.80
CA LEU A 155 -5.81 -14.03 -3.14
C LEU A 155 -4.55 -13.16 -3.12
N GLU A 156 -4.50 -12.16 -2.23
CA GLU A 156 -3.36 -11.25 -2.09
C GLU A 156 -2.06 -12.02 -1.77
N PRO A 157 -1.99 -12.91 -0.77
CA PRO A 157 -0.79 -13.71 -0.52
C PRO A 157 -0.41 -14.65 -1.67
N LYS A 158 -1.40 -15.22 -2.37
CA LYS A 158 -1.13 -16.07 -3.55
C LYS A 158 -0.48 -15.31 -4.70
N TRP A 159 -0.91 -14.07 -4.93
CA TRP A 159 -0.36 -13.25 -6.01
C TRP A 159 0.95 -12.59 -5.63
N MET A 160 1.12 -12.21 -4.36
CA MET A 160 2.38 -11.69 -3.85
C MET A 160 3.45 -12.79 -3.76
N GLY A 161 3.05 -14.04 -3.56
CA GLY A 161 3.96 -15.16 -3.40
C GLY A 161 4.97 -14.93 -2.28
N ARG A 162 6.18 -15.48 -2.42
CA ARG A 162 7.30 -15.25 -1.49
C ARG A 162 8.01 -13.91 -1.70
N THR A 163 7.43 -13.01 -2.50
CA THR A 163 8.11 -11.78 -2.97
C THR A 163 8.37 -10.78 -1.85
N LEU A 164 7.58 -10.79 -0.79
CA LEU A 164 7.73 -9.82 0.29
C LEU A 164 8.91 -10.17 1.20
N GLY A 165 9.10 -11.44 1.56
CA GLY A 165 10.14 -11.88 2.48
C GLY A 165 10.17 -11.09 3.81
N LEU A 166 9.05 -10.45 4.19
CA LEU A 166 8.90 -9.68 5.41
C LEU A 166 7.94 -10.41 6.34
N SER A 167 8.27 -10.47 7.64
CA SER A 167 7.34 -11.02 8.62
C SER A 167 6.12 -10.13 8.82
N THR A 168 4.98 -10.72 9.17
CA THR A 168 3.72 -10.00 9.41
C THR A 168 3.88 -8.91 10.48
N LEU A 169 4.68 -9.18 11.53
CA LEU A 169 4.99 -8.22 12.57
C LEU A 169 5.76 -7.03 12.00
N VAL A 170 6.75 -7.27 11.15
CA VAL A 170 7.54 -6.21 10.50
C VAL A 170 6.66 -5.35 9.60
N VAL A 171 5.73 -5.94 8.85
CA VAL A 171 4.75 -5.19 8.04
C VAL A 171 3.90 -4.28 8.93
N PHE A 172 3.43 -4.75 10.07
CA PHE A 172 2.66 -3.94 11.00
C PHE A 172 3.49 -2.80 11.63
N LEU A 173 4.70 -3.12 12.10
CA LEU A 173 5.60 -2.11 12.68
C LEU A 173 6.05 -1.07 11.64
N SER A 174 6.28 -1.49 10.40
CA SER A 174 6.62 -0.59 9.30
C SER A 174 5.49 0.39 8.99
N LEU A 175 4.24 -0.07 9.05
CA LEU A 175 3.08 0.80 8.89
C LEU A 175 3.05 1.92 9.93
N LEU A 176 3.30 1.58 11.20
CA LEU A 176 3.34 2.56 12.29
C LEU A 176 4.53 3.52 12.14
N PHE A 177 5.72 2.98 11.84
CA PHE A 177 6.94 3.77 11.70
C PHE A 177 6.86 4.75 10.52
N TRP A 178 6.57 4.24 9.32
CA TRP A 178 6.48 5.08 8.13
C TRP A 178 5.26 6.00 8.16
N GLY A 179 4.17 5.54 8.80
CA GLY A 179 2.98 6.37 9.04
C GLY A 179 3.26 7.55 9.97
N TRP A 180 4.05 7.33 11.02
CA TRP A 180 4.51 8.41 11.91
C TRP A 180 5.47 9.38 11.20
N LEU A 181 6.40 8.87 10.39
CA LEU A 181 7.42 9.66 9.74
C LEU A 181 6.91 10.46 8.53
N LEU A 182 6.11 9.83 7.67
CA LEU A 182 5.67 10.37 6.37
C LEU A 182 4.14 10.55 6.27
N GLY A 183 3.41 10.33 7.37
CA GLY A 183 1.96 10.42 7.38
C GLY A 183 1.29 9.35 6.51
N THR A 184 0.16 9.71 5.88
CA THR A 184 -0.65 8.79 5.07
C THR A 184 0.13 8.17 3.90
N VAL A 185 1.01 8.96 3.29
CA VAL A 185 1.87 8.46 2.19
C VAL A 185 2.82 7.38 2.70
N GLY A 186 3.38 7.55 3.91
CA GLY A 186 4.21 6.54 4.56
C GLY A 186 3.46 5.26 4.87
N MET A 187 2.19 5.36 5.28
CA MET A 187 1.33 4.18 5.48
C MET A 187 1.12 3.39 4.18
N LEU A 188 0.85 4.10 3.07
CA LEU A 188 0.66 3.49 1.75
C LEU A 188 1.93 2.81 1.23
N LEU A 189 3.09 3.42 1.46
CA LEU A 189 4.39 2.96 0.98
C LEU A 189 5.18 2.16 2.04
N SER A 190 4.58 1.83 3.17
CA SER A 190 5.27 1.18 4.30
C SER A 190 5.98 -0.12 3.89
N VAL A 191 5.30 -0.99 3.15
CA VAL A 191 5.87 -2.25 2.66
C VAL A 191 6.97 -2.02 1.64
N PRO A 192 6.78 -1.25 0.55
CA PRO A 192 7.85 -0.94 -0.40
C PRO A 192 9.09 -0.34 0.24
N LEU A 193 8.93 0.62 1.16
CA LEU A 193 10.05 1.27 1.84
C LEU A 193 10.82 0.28 2.73
N THR A 194 10.10 -0.59 3.43
CA THR A 194 10.73 -1.61 4.27
C THR A 194 11.42 -2.70 3.45
N MET A 195 10.84 -3.08 2.29
CA MET A 195 11.50 -3.98 1.34
C MET A 195 12.81 -3.37 0.81
N ALA A 196 12.78 -2.09 0.41
CA ALA A 196 13.97 -1.38 -0.02
C ALA A 196 15.04 -1.37 1.08
N LEU A 197 14.65 -1.05 2.33
CA LEU A 197 15.55 -1.08 3.48
C LEU A 197 16.15 -2.48 3.71
N LYS A 198 15.34 -3.54 3.63
CA LYS A 198 15.80 -4.92 3.77
C LYS A 198 16.84 -5.27 2.70
N ILE A 199 16.56 -4.98 1.42
CA ILE A 199 17.49 -5.26 0.32
C ILE A 199 18.81 -4.49 0.50
N MET A 200 18.74 -3.22 0.95
CA MET A 200 19.92 -2.43 1.27
C MET A 200 20.73 -3.04 2.42
N LEU A 201 20.09 -3.57 3.46
CA LEU A 201 20.78 -4.26 4.56
C LEU A 201 21.38 -5.59 4.10
N GLU A 202 20.76 -6.29 3.16
CA GLU A 202 21.28 -7.55 2.57
C GLU A 202 22.52 -7.32 1.71
N SER A 203 22.69 -6.14 1.11
CA SER A 203 23.83 -5.83 0.22
C SER A 203 25.15 -5.71 0.95
N SER A 204 25.16 -5.35 2.24
CA SER A 204 26.37 -5.18 3.04
C SER A 204 26.64 -6.37 3.96
N PRO A 205 27.84 -6.98 3.95
CA PRO A 205 28.18 -8.13 4.80
C PRO A 205 28.04 -7.85 6.31
N SER A 206 28.26 -6.61 6.74
CA SER A 206 28.16 -6.20 8.14
C SER A 206 26.73 -6.04 8.63
N SER A 207 25.78 -5.70 7.73
CA SER A 207 24.37 -5.45 8.06
C SER A 207 23.43 -6.60 7.69
N LYS A 208 23.92 -7.59 6.94
CA LYS A 208 23.12 -8.76 6.51
C LYS A 208 22.41 -9.48 7.68
N LYS A 209 23.04 -9.56 8.85
CA LYS A 209 22.43 -10.13 10.05
C LYS A 209 21.19 -9.36 10.55
N TYR A 210 21.12 -8.05 10.28
CA TYR A 210 19.95 -7.24 10.64
C TYR A 210 18.82 -7.39 9.60
N ALA A 211 19.15 -7.67 8.35
CA ALA A 211 18.16 -7.98 7.33
C ALA A 211 17.37 -9.26 7.67
N ALA A 212 18.01 -10.23 8.32
CA ALA A 212 17.34 -11.45 8.79
C ALA A 212 16.25 -11.16 9.83
N LEU A 213 16.38 -10.11 10.63
CA LEU A 213 15.35 -9.69 11.60
C LEU A 213 14.08 -9.14 10.92
N LEU A 214 14.20 -8.68 9.69
CA LEU A 214 13.07 -8.17 8.91
C LEU A 214 12.39 -9.29 8.10
N GLY A 215 13.07 -10.43 7.93
CA GLY A 215 12.58 -11.57 7.18
C GLY A 215 11.58 -12.42 7.95
N ASP A 216 10.86 -13.25 7.20
CA ASP A 216 10.13 -14.37 7.77
C ASP A 216 11.12 -15.50 8.07
N VAL A 217 10.93 -16.19 9.18
CA VAL A 217 11.75 -17.37 9.52
C VAL A 217 11.25 -18.49 8.62
N GLU A 218 12.04 -18.85 7.60
CA GLU A 218 11.79 -20.08 6.84
C GLU A 218 12.02 -21.27 7.79
N GLU A 219 10.94 -21.95 8.14
CA GLU A 219 10.98 -23.32 8.65
C GLU A 219 11.30 -24.32 7.54
#